data_b403828ed6b3d59b203337e2f567fa80
#
_entry.id   b403828ed6b3d59b203337e2f567fa80
#
_cell.length_a   1.000
_cell.length_b   1.000
_cell.length_c   1.000
_cell.angle_alpha   90.00
_cell.angle_beta   90.00
_cell.angle_gamma   90.00
#
_symmetry.space_group_name_H-M   'P 1'
#
loop_
_entity.id
_entity.type
_entity.pdbx_description
1 polymer ?
#
loop_
_entity_poly.entity_id
_entity_poly.type
_entity_poly.pdbx_seq_one_letter_code
_entity_poly.pdbx_strand_id
1 'polypeptide(L)'
;MISCRGVGVFFLGFYSLLIFGRSVPTVNADRANEVAREQIVWNDRLCPFSTFACDFLKSVYGSDSYKGLSAEQVVCGWLLRPDAWKDEPMIHIPDESLRQQLHIDGEYASFSELFDDTLGYKLNSIGSDLPEPMRKLVRESSAAVRLDEKVGDIILLTKGQLFSSRPADMEPLPSWRVEAEVRWNHTPGWAILLMISLMVLALVLMRWVISSISS
;
A
#
# COMPACT_ATOMS: atom_id res chain seq x y z
N MET A 1 -46.48 -19.66 -46.88
CA MET A 1 -46.58 -20.13 -45.49
C MET A 1 -45.23 -20.70 -45.11
N ILE A 2 -44.29 -19.88 -44.70
CA ILE A 2 -43.03 -20.32 -44.08
C ILE A 2 -42.62 -19.23 -43.10
N SER A 3 -42.60 -19.58 -41.83
CA SER A 3 -42.23 -18.75 -40.68
C SER A 3 -40.72 -18.58 -40.60
N CYS A 4 -40.22 -17.37 -40.71
CA CYS A 4 -38.83 -17.04 -40.36
C CYS A 4 -38.74 -16.57 -38.92
N ARG A 5 -38.14 -17.39 -38.07
CA ARG A 5 -37.69 -17.06 -36.72
C ARG A 5 -36.47 -16.14 -36.81
N GLY A 6 -36.60 -14.91 -36.43
CA GLY A 6 -35.52 -13.98 -36.26
C GLY A 6 -34.70 -14.33 -35.01
N VAL A 7 -33.42 -14.60 -35.21
CA VAL A 7 -32.41 -14.76 -34.16
C VAL A 7 -32.01 -13.34 -33.74
N GLY A 8 -32.44 -12.92 -32.57
CA GLY A 8 -31.98 -11.67 -31.96
C GLY A 8 -30.58 -11.85 -31.44
N VAL A 9 -29.60 -11.24 -32.09
CA VAL A 9 -28.24 -11.11 -31.61
C VAL A 9 -28.23 -10.03 -30.54
N PHE A 10 -28.12 -10.45 -29.28
CA PHE A 10 -27.83 -9.55 -28.16
C PHE A 10 -26.39 -9.08 -28.27
N PHE A 11 -26.18 -7.90 -28.83
CA PHE A 11 -24.94 -7.15 -28.66
C PHE A 11 -24.91 -6.60 -27.23
N LEU A 12 -24.29 -7.34 -26.32
CA LEU A 12 -23.80 -6.79 -25.06
C LEU A 12 -22.63 -5.84 -25.38
N GLY A 13 -22.99 -4.58 -25.56
CA GLY A 13 -22.01 -3.50 -25.63
C GLY A 13 -21.22 -3.44 -24.32
N PHE A 14 -19.99 -3.93 -24.35
CA PHE A 14 -18.99 -3.69 -23.32
C PHE A 14 -18.67 -2.19 -23.39
N TYR A 15 -19.41 -1.38 -22.65
CA TYR A 15 -18.99 -0.03 -22.33
C TYR A 15 -17.81 -0.14 -21.39
N SER A 16 -16.61 -0.29 -21.96
CA SER A 16 -15.37 0.04 -21.28
C SER A 16 -15.45 1.51 -20.94
N LEU A 17 -15.90 1.82 -19.74
CA LEU A 17 -15.73 3.13 -19.13
C LEU A 17 -14.20 3.31 -18.99
N LEU A 18 -13.59 3.92 -20.00
CA LEU A 18 -12.25 4.48 -19.88
C LEU A 18 -12.36 5.61 -18.85
N ILE A 19 -12.24 5.25 -17.59
CA ILE A 19 -11.91 6.20 -16.55
C ILE A 19 -10.50 6.67 -16.91
N PHE A 20 -10.41 7.79 -17.61
CA PHE A 20 -9.19 8.56 -17.71
C PHE A 20 -8.91 9.09 -16.30
N GLY A 21 -8.44 8.21 -15.43
CA GLY A 21 -7.87 8.58 -14.16
C GLY A 21 -6.68 9.48 -14.46
N ARG A 22 -6.72 10.71 -13.95
CA ARG A 22 -5.60 11.64 -14.00
C ARG A 22 -4.39 10.88 -13.45
N SER A 23 -3.43 10.51 -14.30
CA SER A 23 -2.25 9.78 -13.87
C SER A 23 -1.44 10.70 -12.96
N VAL A 24 -1.27 10.28 -11.72
CA VAL A 24 -0.47 11.04 -10.75
C VAL A 24 0.99 10.98 -11.20
N PRO A 25 1.71 12.10 -11.21
CA PRO A 25 3.09 12.12 -11.70
C PRO A 25 4.01 11.27 -10.81
N THR A 26 4.70 10.33 -11.45
CA THR A 26 5.68 9.45 -10.81
C THR A 26 6.75 9.03 -11.81
N VAL A 27 7.71 8.20 -11.38
CA VAL A 27 8.71 7.57 -12.24
C VAL A 27 8.09 6.46 -13.09
N ASN A 28 8.67 6.17 -14.24
CA ASN A 28 8.27 5.02 -15.04
C ASN A 28 8.64 3.68 -14.35
N ALA A 29 8.08 2.57 -14.84
CA ALA A 29 8.28 1.25 -14.25
C ALA A 29 9.75 0.80 -14.27
N ASP A 30 10.50 1.11 -15.32
CA ASP A 30 11.91 0.73 -15.44
C ASP A 30 12.74 1.43 -14.36
N ARG A 31 12.52 2.73 -14.17
CA ARG A 31 13.20 3.51 -13.13
C ARG A 31 12.81 3.05 -11.73
N ALA A 32 11.54 2.71 -11.51
CA ALA A 32 11.08 2.14 -10.25
C ALA A 32 11.78 0.82 -9.95
N ASN A 33 11.95 -0.06 -10.96
CA ASN A 33 12.68 -1.32 -10.84
C ASN A 33 14.18 -1.14 -10.54
N GLU A 34 14.81 -0.08 -11.05
CA GLU A 34 16.19 0.25 -10.68
C GLU A 34 16.28 0.67 -9.22
N VAL A 35 15.44 1.64 -8.82
CA VAL A 35 15.42 2.16 -7.45
C VAL A 35 15.01 1.09 -6.44
N ALA A 36 14.18 0.12 -6.81
CA ALA A 36 13.77 -0.99 -5.95
C ALA A 36 14.95 -1.74 -5.29
N ARG A 37 16.11 -1.78 -5.96
CA ARG A 37 17.32 -2.50 -5.54
C ARG A 37 18.29 -1.65 -4.73
N GLU A 38 18.07 -0.34 -4.68
CA GLU A 38 18.90 0.54 -3.87
C GLU A 38 18.83 0.15 -2.41
N GLN A 39 19.99 0.11 -1.74
CA GLN A 39 20.07 -0.29 -0.34
C GLN A 39 19.97 0.93 0.55
N ILE A 40 19.00 0.90 1.43
CA ILE A 40 18.68 1.96 2.39
C ILE A 40 18.67 1.41 3.82
N VAL A 41 18.81 2.29 4.79
CA VAL A 41 18.58 1.98 6.19
C VAL A 41 17.18 2.48 6.57
N TRP A 42 16.35 1.55 7.01
CA TRP A 42 15.00 1.80 7.49
C TRP A 42 14.68 0.92 8.68
N ASN A 43 14.10 1.47 9.74
CA ASN A 43 13.88 0.79 11.02
C ASN A 43 15.16 0.09 11.54
N ASP A 44 16.27 0.82 11.54
CA ASP A 44 17.59 0.33 11.97
C ASP A 44 18.10 -0.92 11.21
N ARG A 45 17.52 -1.20 10.05
CA ARG A 45 17.88 -2.35 9.20
C ARG A 45 18.28 -1.90 7.80
N LEU A 46 19.37 -2.49 7.29
CA LEU A 46 19.72 -2.39 5.88
C LEU A 46 18.79 -3.28 5.05
N CYS A 47 18.08 -2.70 4.11
CA CYS A 47 17.14 -3.41 3.23
C CYS A 47 17.09 -2.77 1.84
N PRO A 48 16.55 -3.46 0.83
CA PRO A 48 16.22 -2.85 -0.47
C PRO A 48 15.14 -1.78 -0.31
N PHE A 49 15.18 -0.74 -1.15
CA PHE A 49 14.15 0.29 -1.20
C PHE A 49 12.75 -0.29 -1.44
N SER A 50 12.64 -1.38 -2.21
CA SER A 50 11.39 -2.11 -2.43
C SER A 50 10.73 -2.55 -1.11
N THR A 51 11.51 -3.05 -0.14
CA THR A 51 10.98 -3.49 1.16
C THR A 51 10.34 -2.32 1.90
N PHE A 52 11.05 -1.21 2.00
CA PHE A 52 10.52 0.02 2.59
C PHE A 52 9.26 0.52 1.86
N ALA A 53 9.31 0.58 0.53
CA ALA A 53 8.19 1.08 -0.27
C ALA A 53 6.93 0.25 -0.10
N CYS A 54 7.04 -1.09 -0.10
CA CYS A 54 5.92 -1.99 0.12
C CYS A 54 5.34 -1.85 1.54
N ASP A 55 6.19 -1.77 2.56
CA ASP A 55 5.73 -1.62 3.94
C ASP A 55 5.06 -0.27 4.17
N PHE A 56 5.63 0.82 3.62
CA PHE A 56 5.03 2.14 3.64
C PHE A 56 3.64 2.15 2.98
N LEU A 57 3.52 1.65 1.76
CA LEU A 57 2.24 1.66 1.04
C LEU A 57 1.20 0.78 1.73
N LYS A 58 1.59 -0.39 2.25
CA LYS A 58 0.70 -1.25 3.05
C LYS A 58 0.25 -0.57 4.34
N SER A 59 1.13 0.16 5.02
CA SER A 59 0.78 0.91 6.23
C SER A 59 -0.22 2.01 5.92
N VAL A 60 0.04 2.84 4.91
CA VAL A 60 -0.76 4.02 4.60
C VAL A 60 -2.06 3.65 3.88
N TYR A 61 -1.96 2.85 2.81
CA TYR A 61 -3.07 2.54 1.90
C TYR A 61 -3.74 1.19 2.17
N GLY A 62 -3.01 0.23 2.74
CA GLY A 62 -3.53 -1.12 3.01
C GLY A 62 -3.33 -2.11 1.88
N SER A 63 -2.60 -1.76 0.81
CA SER A 63 -2.28 -2.63 -0.33
C SER A 63 -0.83 -2.44 -0.76
N ASP A 64 -0.32 -3.33 -1.60
CA ASP A 64 1.02 -3.26 -2.20
C ASP A 64 1.07 -2.52 -3.54
N SER A 65 -0.08 -2.03 -4.01
CA SER A 65 -0.19 -1.25 -5.26
C SER A 65 -1.30 -0.20 -5.14
N TYR A 66 -1.18 0.90 -5.89
CA TYR A 66 -2.14 2.00 -5.93
C TYR A 66 -2.46 2.39 -7.36
N LYS A 67 -3.72 2.25 -7.79
CA LYS A 67 -4.17 2.59 -9.16
C LYS A 67 -3.28 2.01 -10.27
N GLY A 68 -2.77 0.80 -10.08
CA GLY A 68 -1.87 0.12 -11.03
C GLY A 68 -0.40 0.55 -10.96
N LEU A 69 -0.05 1.42 -10.02
CA LEU A 69 1.34 1.81 -9.71
C LEU A 69 1.93 0.87 -8.66
N SER A 70 3.21 0.53 -8.81
CA SER A 70 3.95 -0.23 -7.79
C SER A 70 4.22 0.65 -6.55
N ALA A 71 4.55 0.01 -5.43
CA ALA A 71 4.88 0.72 -4.20
C ALA A 71 6.05 1.71 -4.39
N GLU A 72 7.07 1.31 -5.15
CA GLU A 72 8.22 2.16 -5.46
C GLU A 72 7.81 3.39 -6.28
N GLN A 73 6.90 3.21 -7.26
CA GLN A 73 6.36 4.34 -8.02
C GLN A 73 5.62 5.32 -7.13
N VAL A 74 4.80 4.81 -6.20
CA VAL A 74 4.04 5.65 -5.24
C VAL A 74 5.00 6.43 -4.34
N VAL A 75 5.96 5.77 -3.73
CA VAL A 75 6.94 6.43 -2.84
C VAL A 75 7.79 7.44 -3.59
N CYS A 76 8.29 7.09 -4.79
CA CYS A 76 8.99 8.05 -5.65
C CYS A 76 8.11 9.24 -6.02
N GLY A 77 6.82 9.02 -6.25
CA GLY A 77 5.86 10.08 -6.52
C GLY A 77 5.75 11.08 -5.37
N TRP A 78 5.59 10.60 -4.15
CA TRP A 78 5.57 11.43 -2.93
C TRP A 78 6.88 12.19 -2.70
N LEU A 79 8.02 11.54 -2.93
CA LEU A 79 9.34 12.18 -2.78
C LEU A 79 9.59 13.30 -3.80
N LEU A 80 9.18 13.09 -5.04
CA LEU A 80 9.50 14.00 -6.14
C LEU A 80 8.44 15.07 -6.40
N ARG A 81 7.18 14.76 -6.11
CA ARG A 81 6.03 15.62 -6.44
C ARG A 81 4.96 15.60 -5.33
N PRO A 82 5.31 15.94 -4.08
CA PRO A 82 4.38 15.87 -2.94
C PRO A 82 3.11 16.72 -3.17
N ASP A 83 3.23 17.87 -3.84
CA ASP A 83 2.08 18.73 -4.15
C ASP A 83 1.03 18.07 -5.06
N ALA A 84 1.44 17.15 -5.92
CA ALA A 84 0.52 16.41 -6.78
C ALA A 84 -0.11 15.21 -6.06
N TRP A 85 0.55 14.69 -5.04
CA TRP A 85 0.11 13.51 -4.30
C TRP A 85 -0.74 13.83 -3.06
N LYS A 86 -0.64 15.05 -2.52
CA LYS A 86 -1.39 15.44 -1.31
C LYS A 86 -2.91 15.36 -1.46
N ASP A 87 -3.43 15.47 -2.68
CA ASP A 87 -4.87 15.40 -2.97
C ASP A 87 -5.35 14.00 -3.36
N GLU A 88 -4.43 13.01 -3.40
CA GLU A 88 -4.79 11.62 -3.69
C GLU A 88 -5.37 10.92 -2.47
N PRO A 89 -6.57 10.27 -2.60
CA PRO A 89 -7.24 9.58 -1.50
C PRO A 89 -6.57 8.23 -1.23
N MET A 90 -5.47 8.23 -0.49
CA MET A 90 -4.69 7.02 -0.24
C MET A 90 -4.47 6.69 1.24
N ILE A 91 -4.88 7.54 2.17
CA ILE A 91 -4.76 7.29 3.60
C ILE A 91 -5.96 6.47 4.05
N HIS A 92 -5.77 5.19 4.29
CA HIS A 92 -6.84 4.27 4.70
C HIS A 92 -7.21 4.49 6.18
N ILE A 93 -8.48 4.81 6.45
CA ILE A 93 -9.07 5.03 7.76
C ILE A 93 -10.22 4.03 7.95
N PRO A 94 -9.96 2.82 8.47
CA PRO A 94 -11.00 1.79 8.59
C PRO A 94 -12.06 2.10 9.65
N ASP A 95 -11.73 2.90 10.66
CA ASP A 95 -12.64 3.24 11.76
C ASP A 95 -13.68 4.27 11.33
N GLU A 96 -14.94 3.84 11.27
CA GLU A 96 -16.06 4.68 10.84
C GLU A 96 -16.32 5.85 11.81
N SER A 97 -16.19 5.61 13.13
CA SER A 97 -16.41 6.64 14.13
C SER A 97 -15.38 7.77 13.99
N LEU A 98 -14.13 7.40 13.73
CA LEU A 98 -13.08 8.39 13.49
C LEU A 98 -13.32 9.17 12.21
N ARG A 99 -13.74 8.52 11.11
CA ARG A 99 -14.09 9.21 9.86
C ARG A 99 -15.21 10.23 10.04
N GLN A 100 -16.27 9.85 10.75
CA GLN A 100 -17.39 10.75 11.06
C GLN A 100 -16.93 11.98 11.84
N GLN A 101 -16.06 11.81 12.82
CA GLN A 101 -15.50 12.91 13.62
C GLN A 101 -14.59 13.83 12.79
N LEU A 102 -13.91 13.30 11.79
CA LEU A 102 -13.04 14.05 10.87
C LEU A 102 -13.79 14.65 9.67
N HIS A 103 -15.10 14.36 9.52
CA HIS A 103 -15.90 14.73 8.36
C HIS A 103 -15.29 14.23 7.04
N ILE A 104 -14.94 12.94 7.01
CA ILE A 104 -14.37 12.26 5.84
C ILE A 104 -15.40 11.29 5.28
N ASP A 105 -15.70 11.46 3.98
CA ASP A 105 -16.57 10.58 3.24
C ASP A 105 -15.77 9.40 2.65
N GLY A 106 -16.10 8.17 3.06
CA GLY A 106 -15.44 6.97 2.56
C GLY A 106 -14.27 6.50 3.42
N GLU A 107 -13.65 5.38 3.01
CA GLU A 107 -12.57 4.71 3.78
C GLU A 107 -11.18 5.29 3.56
N TYR A 108 -11.03 6.13 2.54
CA TYR A 108 -9.74 6.72 2.15
C TYR A 108 -9.83 8.23 2.16
N ALA A 109 -8.88 8.86 2.83
CA ALA A 109 -8.70 10.30 2.82
C ALA A 109 -7.46 10.69 2.00
N SER A 110 -7.47 11.89 1.46
CA SER A 110 -6.26 12.53 0.97
C SER A 110 -5.51 13.22 2.12
N PHE A 111 -4.24 13.51 1.90
CA PHE A 111 -3.46 14.26 2.89
C PHE A 111 -4.04 15.64 3.12
N SER A 112 -4.46 16.34 2.06
CA SER A 112 -5.06 17.68 2.16
C SER A 112 -6.40 17.68 2.90
N GLU A 113 -7.23 16.64 2.77
CA GLU A 113 -8.50 16.53 3.52
C GLU A 113 -8.32 16.43 5.04
N LEU A 114 -7.15 15.97 5.50
CA LEU A 114 -6.84 15.87 6.92
C LEU A 114 -6.36 17.19 7.54
N PHE A 115 -6.17 18.23 6.73
CA PHE A 115 -5.74 19.56 7.18
C PHE A 115 -6.79 20.61 6.81
N ASP A 116 -7.11 21.43 7.76
CA ASP A 116 -7.99 22.60 7.61
C ASP A 116 -7.14 23.86 7.58
N ASP A 117 -7.49 24.81 6.71
CA ASP A 117 -6.75 26.07 6.54
C ASP A 117 -6.74 26.93 7.81
N THR A 118 -7.76 26.78 8.68
CA THR A 118 -7.95 27.56 9.90
C THR A 118 -7.51 26.81 11.16
N LEU A 119 -7.81 25.50 11.24
CA LEU A 119 -7.59 24.69 12.43
C LEU A 119 -6.34 23.80 12.34
N GLY A 120 -5.70 23.75 11.18
CA GLY A 120 -4.55 22.88 10.91
C GLY A 120 -4.93 21.39 10.84
N TYR A 121 -4.15 20.53 11.47
CA TYR A 121 -4.40 19.07 11.42
C TYR A 121 -5.68 18.70 12.19
N LYS A 122 -6.68 18.19 11.48
CA LYS A 122 -8.02 17.90 11.99
C LYS A 122 -8.04 16.97 13.21
N LEU A 123 -7.12 16.01 13.29
CA LEU A 123 -7.00 15.11 14.45
C LEU A 123 -6.75 15.89 15.76
N ASN A 124 -6.06 17.03 15.69
CA ASN A 124 -5.80 17.87 16.86
C ASN A 124 -7.05 18.55 17.42
N SER A 125 -8.06 18.78 16.61
CA SER A 125 -9.31 19.41 16.99
C SER A 125 -10.40 18.40 17.42
N ILE A 126 -10.17 17.10 17.25
CA ILE A 126 -11.13 16.07 17.67
C ILE A 126 -11.41 16.17 19.16
N GLY A 127 -12.71 16.21 19.48
CA GLY A 127 -13.16 16.26 20.85
C GLY A 127 -12.90 17.59 21.57
N SER A 128 -12.66 18.69 20.83
CA SER A 128 -12.50 20.03 21.40
C SER A 128 -13.64 20.42 22.33
N ASP A 129 -14.85 19.93 22.03
CA ASP A 129 -16.07 20.20 22.79
C ASP A 129 -16.27 19.25 23.99
N LEU A 130 -15.40 18.26 24.14
CA LEU A 130 -15.46 17.27 25.22
C LEU A 130 -14.62 17.70 26.42
N PRO A 131 -15.03 17.30 27.64
CA PRO A 131 -14.19 17.45 28.85
C PRO A 131 -12.85 16.74 28.68
N GLU A 132 -11.76 17.31 29.27
CA GLU A 132 -10.40 16.78 29.14
C GLU A 132 -10.24 15.26 29.24
N PRO A 133 -10.82 14.54 30.22
CA PRO A 133 -10.62 13.08 30.29
C PRO A 133 -11.21 12.34 29.08
N MET A 134 -12.32 12.82 28.52
CA MET A 134 -12.94 12.22 27.34
C MET A 134 -12.17 12.57 26.05
N ARG A 135 -11.70 13.81 25.92
CA ARG A 135 -10.86 14.27 24.82
C ARG A 135 -9.60 13.42 24.71
N LYS A 136 -8.94 13.18 25.84
CA LYS A 136 -7.76 12.33 25.92
C LYS A 136 -8.04 10.90 25.44
N LEU A 137 -9.14 10.29 25.87
CA LEU A 137 -9.54 8.95 25.42
C LEU A 137 -9.76 8.84 23.89
N VAL A 138 -10.37 9.86 23.29
CA VAL A 138 -10.57 9.89 21.83
C VAL A 138 -9.25 10.01 21.08
N ARG A 139 -8.35 10.89 21.53
CA ARG A 139 -7.05 11.14 20.90
C ARG A 139 -6.06 9.98 21.08
N GLU A 140 -6.15 9.26 22.20
CA GLU A 140 -5.35 8.08 22.51
C GLU A 140 -6.00 6.79 22.02
N SER A 141 -7.13 6.87 21.29
CA SER A 141 -7.72 5.69 20.67
C SER A 141 -6.74 5.05 19.66
N SER A 142 -6.75 3.73 19.58
CA SER A 142 -5.87 3.01 18.66
C SER A 142 -6.07 3.40 17.19
N ALA A 143 -7.26 3.88 16.82
CA ALA A 143 -7.56 4.38 15.48
C ALA A 143 -6.92 5.75 15.22
N ALA A 144 -7.02 6.68 16.19
CA ALA A 144 -6.42 8.01 16.10
C ALA A 144 -4.89 7.92 16.06
N VAL A 145 -4.28 7.10 16.93
CA VAL A 145 -2.82 6.88 16.95
C VAL A 145 -2.33 6.31 15.61
N ARG A 146 -3.01 5.30 15.06
CA ARG A 146 -2.63 4.75 13.74
C ARG A 146 -2.77 5.76 12.60
N LEU A 147 -3.77 6.64 12.65
CA LEU A 147 -3.89 7.71 11.66
C LEU A 147 -2.75 8.72 11.80
N ASP A 148 -2.42 9.11 13.03
CA ASP A 148 -1.31 10.03 13.30
C ASP A 148 0.04 9.48 12.82
N GLU A 149 0.30 8.19 13.05
CA GLU A 149 1.48 7.48 12.52
C GLU A 149 1.53 7.56 10.99
N LYS A 150 0.44 7.27 10.27
CA LYS A 150 0.39 7.34 8.81
C LYS A 150 0.67 8.74 8.27
N VAL A 151 0.07 9.75 8.88
CA VAL A 151 0.29 11.15 8.50
C VAL A 151 1.72 11.58 8.82
N GLY A 152 2.24 11.16 9.96
CA GLY A 152 3.64 11.37 10.35
C GLY A 152 4.62 10.76 9.37
N ASP A 153 4.39 9.52 8.94
CA ASP A 153 5.21 8.83 7.95
C ASP A 153 5.22 9.57 6.60
N ILE A 154 4.06 10.05 6.13
CA ILE A 154 3.98 10.87 4.91
C ILE A 154 4.80 12.17 5.06
N ILE A 155 4.69 12.85 6.20
CA ILE A 155 5.45 14.08 6.47
C ILE A 155 6.95 13.80 6.49
N LEU A 156 7.38 12.74 7.16
CA LEU A 156 8.79 12.34 7.22
C LEU A 156 9.31 11.90 5.84
N LEU A 157 8.49 11.19 5.07
CA LEU A 157 8.81 10.80 3.70
C LEU A 157 9.06 12.03 2.82
N THR A 158 8.13 12.98 2.81
CA THR A 158 8.24 14.21 1.99
C THR A 158 9.43 15.08 2.36
N LYS A 159 9.89 14.99 3.61
CA LYS A 159 11.11 15.65 4.11
C LYS A 159 12.39 14.84 3.84
N GLY A 160 12.29 13.62 3.29
CA GLY A 160 13.41 12.71 3.11
C GLY A 160 14.03 12.20 4.43
N GLN A 161 13.23 12.13 5.50
CA GLN A 161 13.68 11.76 6.85
C GLN A 161 13.18 10.38 7.31
N LEU A 162 12.36 9.71 6.51
CA LEU A 162 11.77 8.42 6.88
C LEU A 162 12.76 7.25 6.72
N PHE A 163 13.77 7.41 5.88
CA PHE A 163 14.85 6.46 5.66
C PHE A 163 16.16 7.20 5.38
N SER A 164 17.28 6.50 5.43
CA SER A 164 18.57 7.07 5.08
C SER A 164 19.33 6.21 4.05
N SER A 165 20.23 6.83 3.31
CA SER A 165 21.15 6.08 2.45
C SER A 165 22.04 5.16 3.28
N ARG A 166 22.47 4.03 2.70
CA ARG A 166 23.42 3.14 3.35
C ARG A 166 24.71 3.90 3.69
N PRO A 167 25.15 3.91 4.95
CA PRO A 167 26.44 4.47 5.34
C PRO A 167 27.60 3.77 4.60
N ALA A 168 28.66 4.51 4.29
CA ALA A 168 29.78 4.00 3.51
C ALA A 168 30.57 2.90 4.24
N ASP A 169 30.57 2.91 5.57
CA ASP A 169 31.20 1.95 6.46
C ASP A 169 30.35 0.69 6.71
N MET A 170 29.07 0.71 6.30
CA MET A 170 28.18 -0.46 6.43
C MET A 170 28.37 -1.40 5.26
N GLU A 171 28.63 -2.68 5.54
CA GLU A 171 28.77 -3.72 4.52
C GLU A 171 27.46 -3.87 3.71
N PRO A 172 27.52 -3.88 2.36
CA PRO A 172 26.34 -4.01 1.53
C PRO A 172 25.73 -5.41 1.64
N LEU A 173 24.40 -5.50 1.50
CA LEU A 173 23.75 -6.79 1.36
C LEU A 173 24.26 -7.51 0.12
N PRO A 174 24.45 -8.83 0.18
CA PRO A 174 24.77 -9.62 -1.01
C PRO A 174 23.67 -9.49 -2.08
N SER A 175 24.07 -9.42 -3.34
CA SER A 175 23.14 -9.20 -4.48
C SER A 175 22.00 -10.22 -4.52
N TRP A 176 22.27 -11.50 -4.21
CA TRP A 176 21.26 -12.53 -4.18
C TRP A 176 20.16 -12.26 -3.13
N ARG A 177 20.52 -11.66 -1.99
CA ARG A 177 19.56 -11.30 -0.93
C ARG A 177 18.69 -10.12 -1.36
N VAL A 178 19.30 -9.10 -1.96
CA VAL A 178 18.56 -7.96 -2.53
C VAL A 178 17.54 -8.45 -3.56
N GLU A 179 17.96 -9.30 -4.52
CA GLU A 179 17.06 -9.85 -5.53
C GLU A 179 15.97 -10.75 -4.93
N ALA A 180 16.28 -11.52 -3.91
CA ALA A 180 15.30 -12.36 -3.24
C ALA A 180 14.22 -11.51 -2.52
N GLU A 181 14.62 -10.46 -1.78
CA GLU A 181 13.70 -9.56 -1.10
C GLU A 181 12.83 -8.78 -2.12
N VAL A 182 13.43 -8.21 -3.17
CA VAL A 182 12.69 -7.50 -4.22
C VAL A 182 11.67 -8.43 -4.91
N ARG A 183 12.10 -9.64 -5.26
CA ARG A 183 11.21 -10.64 -5.89
C ARG A 183 10.07 -11.06 -4.96
N TRP A 184 10.36 -11.24 -3.67
CA TRP A 184 9.37 -11.56 -2.66
C TRP A 184 8.32 -10.45 -2.54
N ASN A 185 8.75 -9.19 -2.46
CA ASN A 185 7.87 -8.03 -2.34
C ASN A 185 6.92 -7.88 -3.54
N HIS A 186 7.35 -8.29 -4.74
CA HIS A 186 6.53 -8.27 -5.96
C HIS A 186 5.74 -9.57 -6.18
N THR A 187 5.87 -10.57 -5.28
CA THR A 187 5.12 -11.83 -5.43
C THR A 187 3.70 -11.64 -4.91
N PRO A 188 2.67 -11.80 -5.76
CA PRO A 188 1.29 -11.63 -5.33
C PRO A 188 0.89 -12.71 -4.32
N GLY A 189 0.07 -12.35 -3.32
CA GLY A 189 -0.31 -13.25 -2.22
C GLY A 189 -0.92 -14.58 -2.68
N TRP A 190 -1.68 -14.58 -3.78
CA TRP A 190 -2.24 -15.81 -4.35
C TRP A 190 -1.16 -16.79 -4.84
N ALA A 191 -0.03 -16.28 -5.35
CA ALA A 191 1.08 -17.12 -5.78
C ALA A 191 1.77 -17.81 -4.60
N ILE A 192 1.87 -17.12 -3.46
CA ILE A 192 2.38 -17.68 -2.21
C ILE A 192 1.47 -18.81 -1.72
N LEU A 193 0.16 -18.60 -1.73
CA LEU A 193 -0.82 -19.63 -1.35
C LEU A 193 -0.75 -20.84 -2.30
N LEU A 194 -0.58 -20.62 -3.59
CA LEU A 194 -0.39 -21.68 -4.57
C LEU A 194 0.89 -22.48 -4.29
N MET A 195 2.00 -21.82 -4.01
CA MET A 195 3.27 -22.50 -3.66
C MET A 195 3.12 -23.35 -2.39
N ILE A 196 2.47 -22.83 -1.35
CA ILE A 196 2.22 -23.56 -0.11
C ILE A 196 1.34 -24.79 -0.38
N SER A 197 0.26 -24.66 -1.15
CA SER A 197 -0.64 -25.77 -1.46
C SER A 197 0.04 -26.87 -2.28
N LEU A 198 0.89 -26.50 -3.26
CA LEU A 198 1.68 -27.46 -4.04
C LEU A 198 2.71 -28.19 -3.15
N MET A 199 3.34 -27.47 -2.23
CA MET A 199 4.28 -28.09 -1.28
C MET A 199 3.59 -29.11 -0.37
N VAL A 200 2.41 -28.76 0.17
CA VAL A 200 1.61 -29.69 1.00
C VAL A 200 1.19 -30.91 0.18
N LEU A 201 0.72 -30.71 -1.05
CA LEU A 201 0.36 -31.82 -1.95
C LEU A 201 1.56 -32.76 -2.21
N ALA A 202 2.73 -32.20 -2.48
CA ALA A 202 3.95 -32.99 -2.69
C ALA A 202 4.32 -33.83 -1.46
N LEU A 203 4.21 -33.26 -0.26
CA LEU A 203 4.45 -33.99 0.99
C LEU A 203 3.45 -35.13 1.21
N VAL A 204 2.17 -34.91 0.91
CA VAL A 204 1.13 -35.94 1.00
C VAL A 204 1.40 -37.08 0.00
N LEU A 205 1.74 -36.74 -1.24
CA LEU A 205 2.09 -37.76 -2.26
C LEU A 205 3.34 -38.53 -1.88
N MET A 206 4.38 -37.87 -1.37
CA MET A 206 5.60 -38.53 -0.90
C MET A 206 5.27 -39.52 0.24
N ARG A 207 4.47 -39.09 1.20
CA ARG A 207 4.05 -39.99 2.31
C ARG A 207 3.26 -41.19 1.79
N TRP A 208 2.35 -40.99 0.84
CA TRP A 208 1.57 -42.07 0.23
C TRP A 208 2.46 -43.08 -0.50
N VAL A 209 3.42 -42.61 -1.29
CA VAL A 209 4.39 -43.48 -2.00
C VAL A 209 5.22 -44.31 -1.01
N ILE A 210 5.75 -43.67 0.08
CA ILE A 210 6.53 -44.38 1.10
C ILE A 210 5.66 -45.45 1.77
N SER A 211 4.43 -45.12 2.12
CA SER A 211 3.49 -46.10 2.72
C SER A 211 3.19 -47.27 1.78
N SER A 212 3.07 -47.03 0.46
CA SER A 212 2.81 -48.08 -0.53
C SER A 212 4.01 -48.99 -0.77
N ILE A 213 5.25 -48.54 -0.52
CA ILE A 213 6.47 -49.36 -0.69
C ILE A 213 6.74 -50.22 0.56
N SER A 214 6.24 -49.77 1.76
CA SER A 214 6.48 -50.48 3.03
C SER A 214 5.39 -51.46 3.40
N SER A 215 4.35 -51.63 2.60
CA SER A 215 3.32 -52.68 2.70
C SER A 215 3.51 -53.73 1.64
#